data_b6c36865706c862961b927af36c188b8
#
_entry.id   b6c36865706c862961b927af36c188b8
#
_cell.length_a   1.000
_cell.length_b   1.000
_cell.length_c   1.000
_cell.angle_alpha   90.00
_cell.angle_beta   90.00
_cell.angle_gamma   90.00
#
_symmetry.space_group_name_H-M   'P 1'
#
loop_
_entity.id
_entity.type
_entity.pdbx_description
1 polymer ?
#
loop_
_entity_poly.entity_id
_entity_poly.type
_entity_poly.pdbx_seq_one_letter_code
_entity_poly.pdbx_strand_id
1 'polypeptide(L)'
;MTSFYHGSYVRYVIGGLGLQVRRYKKAVRGLFSGPKQPRSVLELQAKVAALIVRRDWKGLEAGTNDMAVTADHNRDPELMQKAGQAFERLGNFARAAELRLSARRLRKGKSANEWTGENLGSDTLLIDLVEDDPRSLGRVIRHARLAGAAAAYAQSATIRVEPRLVSILQRTFPKATVVPAQRDVVGDKHATFEDLAWVFGRDAEKLAADFVPLRADPELVETFRKRYRSMTDLPLVGLSWGSKSHTKDVPDFPEWARFIAQTPAKFVSLQYGQVKPALRRLRNGNDARLIFDDSVDQMVDMDRFAAQVAALDAVVTISNTAAHLAGAIGVPSVFLIDDNFQTAWPVTGDRTPWYPKGIVIRKEGRPWSLVLDEAGRRLSSILTTLSDAPRGR
;
A
#
# COMPACT_ATOMS: atom_id res chain seq x y z
N MET A 1 42.79 6.00 -17.67
CA MET A 1 41.43 5.47 -17.51
C MET A 1 40.64 6.35 -16.57
N THR A 2 40.41 7.59 -16.95
CA THR A 2 39.66 8.59 -16.18
C THR A 2 38.99 9.52 -17.19
N SER A 3 37.79 9.14 -17.66
CA SER A 3 36.95 10.06 -18.43
C SER A 3 35.60 9.40 -18.71
N PHE A 4 34.72 9.35 -17.69
CA PHE A 4 33.31 8.93 -17.89
C PHE A 4 32.31 9.58 -16.95
N TYR A 5 32.66 10.65 -16.22
CA TYR A 5 31.77 11.23 -15.21
C TYR A 5 31.30 12.67 -15.43
N HIS A 6 31.70 13.36 -16.52
CA HIS A 6 31.28 14.76 -16.74
C HIS A 6 30.25 14.99 -17.85
N GLY A 7 29.81 13.93 -18.53
CA GLY A 7 28.76 14.01 -19.57
C GLY A 7 27.31 13.78 -19.08
N SER A 8 27.11 13.44 -17.81
CA SER A 8 25.83 12.97 -17.31
C SER A 8 24.88 14.07 -16.82
N TYR A 9 25.35 15.22 -16.37
CA TYR A 9 24.49 16.24 -15.76
C TYR A 9 23.66 17.05 -16.77
N VAL A 10 24.22 17.39 -17.92
CA VAL A 10 23.49 18.12 -18.98
C VAL A 10 22.55 17.19 -19.76
N ARG A 11 22.91 15.90 -19.88
CA ARG A 11 21.98 14.87 -20.39
C ARG A 11 20.85 14.55 -19.40
N TYR A 12 21.01 14.84 -18.10
CA TYR A 12 19.97 14.60 -17.09
C TYR A 12 18.83 15.61 -17.17
N VAL A 13 19.06 16.86 -17.51
CA VAL A 13 18.00 17.89 -17.63
C VAL A 13 17.23 17.74 -18.94
N ILE A 14 17.90 17.45 -20.05
CA ILE A 14 17.24 17.18 -21.34
C ILE A 14 16.80 15.70 -21.44
N GLY A 15 17.56 14.79 -20.83
CA GLY A 15 17.24 13.38 -20.69
C GLY A 15 16.12 13.10 -19.69
N GLY A 16 15.92 13.95 -18.66
CA GLY A 16 14.85 13.83 -17.68
C GLY A 16 13.46 13.93 -18.32
N LEU A 17 13.26 14.90 -19.22
CA LEU A 17 12.03 14.98 -20.02
C LEU A 17 11.93 13.81 -21.01
N GLY A 18 13.02 13.40 -21.64
CA GLY A 18 13.07 12.25 -22.55
C GLY A 18 12.88 10.90 -21.85
N LEU A 19 13.40 10.73 -20.60
CA LEU A 19 13.18 9.54 -19.77
C LEU A 19 11.77 9.51 -19.17
N GLN A 20 11.21 10.65 -18.76
CA GLN A 20 9.81 10.74 -18.34
C GLN A 20 8.89 10.40 -19.52
N VAL A 21 9.16 10.90 -20.71
CA VAL A 21 8.39 10.56 -21.93
C VAL A 21 8.60 9.09 -22.34
N ARG A 22 9.80 8.50 -22.18
CA ARG A 22 10.05 7.07 -22.43
C ARG A 22 9.43 6.17 -21.34
N ARG A 23 9.49 6.56 -20.06
CA ARG A 23 8.83 5.87 -18.95
C ARG A 23 7.32 5.99 -19.08
N TYR A 24 6.82 7.15 -19.47
CA TYR A 24 5.44 7.40 -19.83
C TYR A 24 4.98 6.53 -21.02
N LYS A 25 5.76 6.46 -22.11
CA LYS A 25 5.47 5.54 -23.23
C LYS A 25 5.49 4.06 -22.79
N LYS A 26 6.30 3.68 -21.80
CA LYS A 26 6.37 2.31 -21.28
C LYS A 26 5.25 2.03 -20.27
N ALA A 27 4.89 3.00 -19.42
CA ALA A 27 3.72 2.93 -18.54
C ALA A 27 2.42 2.90 -19.38
N VAL A 28 2.35 3.74 -20.39
CA VAL A 28 1.25 3.74 -21.38
C VAL A 28 1.22 2.39 -22.15
N ARG A 29 2.37 1.83 -22.58
CA ARG A 29 2.41 0.49 -23.20
C ARG A 29 1.97 -0.63 -22.25
N GLY A 30 2.27 -0.55 -20.95
CA GLY A 30 1.77 -1.52 -19.95
C GLY A 30 0.26 -1.42 -19.73
N LEU A 31 -0.34 -0.24 -19.96
CA LEU A 31 -1.79 -0.04 -19.97
C LEU A 31 -2.47 -0.69 -21.20
N PHE A 32 -1.70 -1.00 -22.25
CA PHE A 32 -2.20 -1.48 -23.54
C PHE A 32 -1.89 -2.95 -23.84
N SER A 33 -1.47 -3.73 -22.86
CA SER A 33 -1.17 -5.18 -23.02
C SER A 33 -2.40 -6.10 -22.92
N GLY A 34 -3.60 -5.56 -23.17
CA GLY A 34 -4.86 -6.30 -23.25
C GLY A 34 -5.36 -6.49 -24.70
N PRO A 35 -6.52 -7.14 -24.92
CA PRO A 35 -7.13 -7.25 -26.25
C PRO A 35 -7.28 -5.87 -26.90
N LYS A 36 -7.18 -5.80 -28.24
CA LYS A 36 -7.22 -4.54 -29.01
C LYS A 36 -8.48 -3.74 -28.65
N GLN A 37 -8.29 -2.68 -27.85
CA GLN A 37 -9.38 -1.79 -27.48
C GLN A 37 -9.69 -0.78 -28.61
N PRO A 38 -10.93 -0.30 -28.71
CA PRO A 38 -11.30 0.77 -29.64
C PRO A 38 -10.40 2.00 -29.46
N ARG A 39 -10.09 2.71 -30.55
CA ARG A 39 -9.20 3.88 -30.54
C ARG A 39 -9.65 4.96 -29.54
N SER A 40 -10.94 5.17 -29.39
CA SER A 40 -11.54 6.09 -28.43
C SER A 40 -11.22 5.77 -26.97
N VAL A 41 -11.17 4.48 -26.60
CA VAL A 41 -10.82 4.01 -25.24
C VAL A 41 -9.35 4.25 -24.96
N LEU A 42 -8.47 3.99 -25.94
CA LEU A 42 -7.03 4.24 -25.81
C LEU A 42 -6.72 5.74 -25.65
N GLU A 43 -7.41 6.59 -26.41
CA GLU A 43 -7.28 8.05 -26.32
C GLU A 43 -7.72 8.58 -24.96
N LEU A 44 -8.82 8.04 -24.41
CA LEU A 44 -9.33 8.41 -23.10
C LEU A 44 -8.40 8.00 -21.96
N GLN A 45 -7.84 6.79 -22.02
CA GLN A 45 -6.83 6.33 -21.06
C GLN A 45 -5.57 7.20 -21.12
N ALA A 46 -5.11 7.55 -22.32
CA ALA A 46 -3.96 8.44 -22.52
C ALA A 46 -4.23 9.85 -21.98
N LYS A 47 -5.45 10.37 -22.16
CA LYS A 47 -5.89 11.66 -21.60
C LYS A 47 -5.82 11.63 -20.08
N VAL A 48 -6.44 10.64 -19.44
CA VAL A 48 -6.42 10.49 -17.97
C VAL A 48 -4.99 10.36 -17.43
N ALA A 49 -4.15 9.57 -18.09
CA ALA A 49 -2.75 9.45 -17.70
C ALA A 49 -1.99 10.78 -17.82
N ALA A 50 -2.25 11.56 -18.87
CA ALA A 50 -1.64 12.88 -19.06
C ALA A 50 -2.08 13.88 -17.96
N LEU A 51 -3.33 13.84 -17.54
CA LEU A 51 -3.85 14.70 -16.47
C LEU A 51 -3.22 14.39 -15.11
N ILE A 52 -2.96 13.11 -14.82
CA ILE A 52 -2.21 12.69 -13.63
C ILE A 52 -0.79 13.28 -13.64
N VAL A 53 -0.09 13.16 -14.77
CA VAL A 53 1.27 13.70 -14.93
C VAL A 53 1.30 15.23 -14.76
N ARG A 54 0.29 15.92 -15.27
CA ARG A 54 0.15 17.38 -15.15
C ARG A 54 -0.39 17.85 -13.81
N ARG A 55 -0.85 16.91 -12.96
CA ARG A 55 -1.53 17.20 -11.67
C ARG A 55 -2.76 18.08 -11.83
N ASP A 56 -3.39 17.97 -12.96
CA ASP A 56 -4.68 18.60 -13.20
C ASP A 56 -5.79 17.74 -12.60
N TRP A 57 -6.01 17.91 -11.29
CA TRP A 57 -6.97 17.07 -10.55
C TRP A 57 -8.42 17.33 -10.96
N LYS A 58 -8.77 18.57 -11.35
CA LYS A 58 -10.10 18.88 -11.91
C LYS A 58 -10.30 18.23 -13.28
N GLY A 59 -9.30 18.35 -14.14
CA GLY A 59 -9.32 17.67 -15.44
C GLY A 59 -9.32 16.15 -15.27
N LEU A 60 -8.60 15.62 -14.27
CA LEU A 60 -8.58 14.20 -13.96
C LEU A 60 -9.97 13.70 -13.55
N GLU A 61 -10.68 14.43 -12.70
CA GLU A 61 -12.05 14.08 -12.30
C GLU A 61 -12.99 14.03 -13.52
N ALA A 62 -12.98 15.07 -14.35
CA ALA A 62 -13.75 15.11 -15.59
C ALA A 62 -13.39 13.97 -16.54
N GLY A 63 -12.08 13.74 -16.80
CA GLY A 63 -11.61 12.65 -17.66
C GLY A 63 -11.93 11.27 -17.10
N THR A 64 -11.97 11.11 -15.77
CA THR A 64 -12.36 9.87 -15.12
C THR A 64 -13.86 9.61 -15.23
N ASN A 65 -14.69 10.66 -15.14
CA ASN A 65 -16.11 10.57 -15.42
C ASN A 65 -16.37 10.16 -16.87
N ASP A 66 -15.70 10.79 -17.84
CA ASP A 66 -15.77 10.39 -19.27
C ASP A 66 -15.41 8.90 -19.44
N MET A 67 -14.35 8.45 -18.73
CA MET A 67 -13.92 7.06 -18.76
C MET A 67 -14.99 6.12 -18.19
N ALA A 68 -15.63 6.49 -17.08
CA ALA A 68 -16.68 5.69 -16.46
C ALA A 68 -17.92 5.59 -17.36
N VAL A 69 -18.37 6.69 -17.94
CA VAL A 69 -19.51 6.72 -18.89
C VAL A 69 -19.21 5.86 -20.12
N THR A 70 -18.00 5.98 -20.68
CA THR A 70 -17.58 5.17 -21.84
C THR A 70 -17.53 3.67 -21.47
N ALA A 71 -17.05 3.35 -20.27
CA ALA A 71 -16.96 1.98 -19.77
C ALA A 71 -18.36 1.36 -19.59
N ASP A 72 -19.30 2.10 -19.03
CA ASP A 72 -20.69 1.66 -18.86
C ASP A 72 -21.35 1.44 -20.23
N HIS A 73 -21.23 2.40 -21.15
CA HIS A 73 -21.81 2.29 -22.48
C HIS A 73 -21.29 1.09 -23.27
N ASN A 74 -19.98 0.85 -23.20
CA ASN A 74 -19.33 -0.25 -23.90
C ASN A 74 -19.38 -1.58 -23.13
N ARG A 75 -19.88 -1.59 -21.91
CA ARG A 75 -19.82 -2.72 -20.98
C ARG A 75 -18.39 -3.26 -20.85
N ASP A 76 -17.40 -2.35 -20.74
CA ASP A 76 -15.97 -2.67 -20.67
C ASP A 76 -15.51 -2.80 -19.20
N PRO A 77 -15.35 -4.03 -18.65
CA PRO A 77 -14.99 -4.21 -17.26
C PRO A 77 -13.55 -3.79 -16.95
N GLU A 78 -12.65 -3.76 -17.94
CA GLU A 78 -11.28 -3.31 -17.73
C GLU A 78 -11.23 -1.79 -17.58
N LEU A 79 -11.98 -1.08 -18.42
CA LEU A 79 -12.09 0.36 -18.35
C LEU A 79 -12.81 0.80 -17.06
N MET A 80 -13.87 0.10 -16.63
CA MET A 80 -14.52 0.32 -15.33
C MET A 80 -13.53 0.17 -14.16
N GLN A 81 -12.70 -0.88 -14.19
CA GLN A 81 -11.70 -1.12 -13.17
C GLN A 81 -10.68 0.04 -13.09
N LYS A 82 -10.23 0.55 -14.24
CA LYS A 82 -9.30 1.69 -14.32
C LYS A 82 -9.95 2.98 -13.85
N ALA A 83 -11.18 3.24 -14.23
CA ALA A 83 -11.96 4.40 -13.74
C ALA A 83 -12.16 4.32 -12.21
N GLY A 84 -12.51 3.15 -11.68
CA GLY A 84 -12.63 2.93 -10.24
C GLY A 84 -11.32 3.18 -9.49
N GLN A 85 -10.18 2.80 -10.07
CA GLN A 85 -8.86 3.10 -9.50
C GLN A 85 -8.57 4.60 -9.48
N ALA A 86 -8.94 5.33 -10.52
CA ALA A 86 -8.75 6.78 -10.60
C ALA A 86 -9.65 7.51 -9.59
N PHE A 87 -10.93 7.10 -9.44
CA PHE A 87 -11.83 7.64 -8.44
C PHE A 87 -11.36 7.41 -7.00
N GLU A 88 -10.80 6.22 -6.67
CA GLU A 88 -10.23 5.98 -5.34
C GLU A 88 -9.08 6.95 -5.03
N ARG A 89 -8.22 7.24 -6.00
CA ARG A 89 -7.16 8.24 -5.84
C ARG A 89 -7.68 9.66 -5.68
N LEU A 90 -8.76 10.01 -6.36
CA LEU A 90 -9.45 11.30 -6.20
C LEU A 90 -10.19 11.41 -4.87
N GLY A 91 -10.25 10.33 -4.07
CA GLY A 91 -10.99 10.30 -2.81
C GLY A 91 -12.49 9.98 -2.98
N ASN A 92 -12.95 9.72 -4.19
CA ASN A 92 -14.34 9.31 -4.44
C ASN A 92 -14.48 7.79 -4.29
N PHE A 93 -14.49 7.34 -3.04
CA PHE A 93 -14.55 5.93 -2.69
C PHE A 93 -15.88 5.26 -3.08
N ALA A 94 -16.98 6.01 -3.03
CA ALA A 94 -18.29 5.48 -3.40
C ALA A 94 -18.32 5.09 -4.88
N ARG A 95 -17.91 5.98 -5.77
CA ARG A 95 -17.88 5.70 -7.21
C ARG A 95 -16.82 4.66 -7.59
N ALA A 96 -15.70 4.65 -6.86
CA ALA A 96 -14.65 3.63 -7.02
C ALA A 96 -15.18 2.21 -6.72
N ALA A 97 -15.90 2.04 -5.60
CA ALA A 97 -16.46 0.76 -5.19
C ALA A 97 -17.54 0.29 -6.18
N GLU A 98 -18.42 1.18 -6.61
CA GLU A 98 -19.48 0.90 -7.60
C GLU A 98 -18.90 0.36 -8.92
N LEU A 99 -17.94 1.07 -9.50
CA LEU A 99 -17.34 0.69 -10.78
C LEU A 99 -16.58 -0.64 -10.69
N ARG A 100 -15.89 -0.89 -9.59
CA ARG A 100 -15.17 -2.14 -9.38
C ARG A 100 -16.11 -3.33 -9.23
N LEU A 101 -17.20 -3.15 -8.46
CA LEU A 101 -18.23 -4.17 -8.32
C LEU A 101 -18.90 -4.47 -9.66
N SER A 102 -19.25 -3.44 -10.44
CA SER A 102 -19.80 -3.57 -11.79
C SER A 102 -18.83 -4.29 -12.73
N ALA A 103 -17.55 -3.93 -12.70
CA ALA A 103 -16.51 -4.61 -13.48
C ALA A 103 -16.40 -6.11 -13.17
N ARG A 104 -16.43 -6.47 -11.87
CA ARG A 104 -16.42 -7.88 -11.46
C ARG A 104 -17.66 -8.62 -11.94
N ARG A 105 -18.84 -8.02 -11.76
CA ARG A 105 -20.11 -8.64 -12.21
C ARG A 105 -20.17 -8.84 -13.72
N LEU A 106 -19.59 -7.92 -14.50
CA LEU A 106 -19.49 -8.10 -15.95
C LEU A 106 -18.55 -9.22 -16.36
N ARG A 107 -17.44 -9.43 -15.61
CA ARG A 107 -16.48 -10.51 -15.91
C ARG A 107 -16.97 -11.89 -15.49
N LYS A 108 -17.56 -11.99 -14.30
CA LYS A 108 -17.87 -13.29 -13.66
C LYS A 108 -19.36 -13.59 -13.56
N GLY A 109 -20.22 -12.65 -13.96
CA GLY A 109 -21.66 -12.71 -13.71
C GLY A 109 -22.00 -12.30 -12.26
N LYS A 110 -23.26 -12.02 -11.99
CA LYS A 110 -23.80 -11.87 -10.65
C LYS A 110 -24.10 -13.26 -10.10
N SER A 111 -23.49 -13.64 -9.00
CA SER A 111 -23.76 -14.92 -8.36
C SER A 111 -25.02 -14.85 -7.49
N ALA A 112 -25.81 -15.93 -7.45
CA ALA A 112 -26.98 -16.03 -6.59
C ALA A 112 -26.61 -16.03 -5.09
N ASN A 113 -25.41 -16.48 -4.76
CA ASN A 113 -24.87 -16.50 -3.39
C ASN A 113 -23.97 -15.31 -3.07
N GLU A 114 -23.98 -14.25 -3.89
CA GLU A 114 -23.24 -13.01 -3.60
C GLU A 114 -23.80 -12.34 -2.34
N TRP A 115 -22.90 -12.05 -1.37
CA TRP A 115 -23.26 -11.27 -0.19
C TRP A 115 -23.28 -9.78 -0.52
N THR A 116 -24.34 -9.08 -0.10
CA THR A 116 -24.54 -7.66 -0.41
C THR A 116 -24.59 -6.75 0.82
N GLY A 117 -24.26 -7.30 2.02
CA GLY A 117 -24.22 -6.56 3.27
C GLY A 117 -25.38 -6.90 4.22
N GLU A 118 -26.23 -7.88 3.87
CA GLU A 118 -27.32 -8.36 4.71
C GLU A 118 -26.81 -9.19 5.90
N ASN A 119 -27.57 -9.17 7.01
CA ASN A 119 -27.33 -10.07 8.13
C ASN A 119 -27.79 -11.49 7.75
N LEU A 120 -26.91 -12.46 7.92
CA LEU A 120 -27.08 -13.81 7.38
C LEU A 120 -27.76 -14.80 8.35
N GLY A 121 -27.96 -14.41 9.61
CA GLY A 121 -28.53 -15.34 10.60
C GLY A 121 -27.72 -16.64 10.69
N SER A 122 -28.30 -17.78 10.27
CA SER A 122 -27.66 -19.10 10.32
C SER A 122 -26.79 -19.39 9.10
N ASP A 123 -26.91 -18.63 8.01
CA ASP A 123 -26.13 -18.86 6.79
C ASP A 123 -24.63 -18.58 7.02
N THR A 124 -23.81 -19.38 6.36
CA THR A 124 -22.35 -19.26 6.43
C THR A 124 -21.83 -18.26 5.41
N LEU A 125 -20.81 -17.49 5.78
CA LEU A 125 -20.15 -16.53 4.89
C LEU A 125 -18.73 -16.95 4.53
N LEU A 126 -18.46 -17.16 3.25
CA LEU A 126 -17.10 -17.24 2.74
C LEU A 126 -16.64 -15.86 2.28
N ILE A 127 -15.57 -15.36 2.89
CA ILE A 127 -14.90 -14.10 2.53
C ILE A 127 -13.60 -14.44 1.83
N ASP A 128 -13.52 -14.13 0.53
CA ASP A 128 -12.39 -14.52 -0.31
C ASP A 128 -11.46 -13.34 -0.59
N LEU A 129 -10.29 -13.36 0.06
CA LEU A 129 -9.21 -12.40 -0.13
C LEU A 129 -8.05 -13.00 -0.94
N VAL A 130 -8.36 -13.90 -1.86
CA VAL A 130 -7.34 -14.49 -2.74
C VAL A 130 -7.18 -13.64 -4.00
N GLU A 131 -5.94 -13.39 -4.36
CA GLU A 131 -5.54 -12.68 -5.57
C GLU A 131 -4.70 -13.59 -6.45
N ASP A 132 -4.94 -13.55 -7.76
CA ASP A 132 -4.16 -14.32 -8.73
C ASP A 132 -2.72 -13.79 -8.87
N ASP A 133 -2.50 -12.50 -8.60
CA ASP A 133 -1.20 -11.86 -8.66
C ASP A 133 -0.56 -11.77 -7.26
N PRO A 134 0.53 -12.53 -6.99
CA PRO A 134 1.22 -12.51 -5.70
C PRO A 134 1.81 -11.14 -5.34
N ARG A 135 1.88 -10.21 -6.30
CA ARG A 135 2.30 -8.82 -6.05
C ARG A 135 1.22 -7.98 -5.39
N SER A 136 0.00 -8.48 -5.28
CA SER A 136 -1.15 -7.78 -4.71
C SER A 136 -1.27 -7.88 -3.18
N LEU A 137 -0.27 -8.46 -2.48
CA LEU A 137 -0.30 -8.64 -1.03
C LEU A 137 -0.66 -7.36 -0.26
N GLY A 138 -0.20 -6.19 -0.74
CA GLY A 138 -0.60 -4.91 -0.17
C GLY A 138 -2.10 -4.63 -0.26
N ARG A 139 -2.79 -5.11 -1.31
CA ARG A 139 -4.25 -5.02 -1.44
C ARG A 139 -4.95 -5.92 -0.43
N VAL A 140 -4.46 -7.15 -0.26
CA VAL A 140 -4.99 -8.10 0.72
C VAL A 140 -4.89 -7.50 2.13
N ILE A 141 -3.71 -7.04 2.54
CA ILE A 141 -3.48 -6.42 3.85
C ILE A 141 -4.41 -5.22 4.07
N ARG A 142 -4.57 -4.37 3.05
CA ARG A 142 -5.42 -3.18 3.12
C ARG A 142 -6.89 -3.51 3.35
N HIS A 143 -7.41 -4.57 2.73
CA HIS A 143 -8.81 -4.97 2.83
C HIS A 143 -9.08 -5.96 3.98
N ALA A 144 -8.05 -6.52 4.61
CA ALA A 144 -8.20 -7.55 5.65
C ALA A 144 -9.14 -7.13 6.79
N ARG A 145 -9.09 -5.87 7.23
CA ARG A 145 -10.00 -5.36 8.26
C ARG A 145 -11.47 -5.34 7.84
N LEU A 146 -11.75 -5.16 6.55
CA LEU A 146 -13.12 -5.19 6.02
C LEU A 146 -13.67 -6.61 6.06
N ALA A 147 -12.81 -7.63 5.89
CA ALA A 147 -13.19 -9.02 6.07
C ALA A 147 -13.59 -9.31 7.50
N GLY A 148 -12.87 -8.78 8.48
CA GLY A 148 -13.25 -8.89 9.89
C GLY A 148 -14.58 -8.21 10.20
N ALA A 149 -14.86 -7.06 9.58
CA ALA A 149 -16.17 -6.39 9.70
C ALA A 149 -17.29 -7.24 9.07
N ALA A 150 -17.05 -7.82 7.89
CA ALA A 150 -18.04 -8.69 7.22
C ALA A 150 -18.32 -9.97 8.02
N ALA A 151 -17.30 -10.53 8.67
CA ALA A 151 -17.46 -11.74 9.47
C ALA A 151 -18.47 -11.58 10.63
N ALA A 152 -18.73 -10.36 11.07
CA ALA A 152 -19.74 -10.08 12.11
C ALA A 152 -21.20 -10.19 11.61
N TYR A 153 -21.41 -10.32 10.31
CA TYR A 153 -22.76 -10.41 9.71
C TYR A 153 -23.26 -11.86 9.57
N ALA A 154 -22.43 -12.84 9.94
CA ALA A 154 -22.79 -14.25 9.91
C ALA A 154 -22.49 -14.92 11.25
N GLN A 155 -23.26 -15.96 11.60
CA GLN A 155 -22.97 -16.79 12.76
C GLN A 155 -21.66 -17.58 12.57
N SER A 156 -21.37 -17.97 11.33
CA SER A 156 -20.11 -18.64 10.94
C SER A 156 -19.53 -17.97 9.70
N ALA A 157 -18.29 -17.50 9.82
CA ALA A 157 -17.57 -16.89 8.70
C ALA A 157 -16.19 -17.54 8.52
N THR A 158 -15.85 -17.80 7.26
CA THR A 158 -14.51 -18.26 6.87
C THR A 158 -13.84 -17.21 6.01
N ILE A 159 -12.63 -16.81 6.37
CA ILE A 159 -11.78 -15.89 5.60
C ILE A 159 -10.71 -16.72 4.89
N ARG A 160 -10.76 -16.78 3.58
CA ARG A 160 -9.75 -17.44 2.75
C ARG A 160 -8.73 -16.42 2.26
N VAL A 161 -7.45 -16.65 2.52
CA VAL A 161 -6.40 -15.63 2.32
C VAL A 161 -5.07 -16.26 1.93
N GLU A 162 -4.17 -15.46 1.42
CA GLU A 162 -2.78 -15.81 1.17
C GLU A 162 -2.13 -16.44 2.45
N PRO A 163 -1.47 -17.60 2.33
CA PRO A 163 -1.04 -18.42 3.48
C PRO A 163 -0.24 -17.69 4.55
N ARG A 164 0.64 -16.77 4.16
CA ARG A 164 1.49 -16.00 5.09
C ARG A 164 0.71 -15.05 5.99
N LEU A 165 -0.57 -14.75 5.68
CA LEU A 165 -1.42 -13.86 6.46
C LEU A 165 -2.37 -14.61 7.40
N VAL A 166 -2.45 -15.94 7.33
CA VAL A 166 -3.40 -16.74 8.11
C VAL A 166 -3.26 -16.48 9.60
N SER A 167 -2.05 -16.58 10.17
CA SER A 167 -1.81 -16.40 11.61
C SER A 167 -2.19 -14.99 12.08
N ILE A 168 -1.83 -13.97 11.31
CA ILE A 168 -2.13 -12.56 11.60
C ILE A 168 -3.65 -12.33 11.61
N LEU A 169 -4.37 -12.82 10.61
CA LEU A 169 -5.81 -12.62 10.50
C LEU A 169 -6.57 -13.46 11.53
N GLN A 170 -6.15 -14.70 11.81
CA GLN A 170 -6.76 -15.54 12.83
C GLN A 170 -6.66 -14.90 14.22
N ARG A 171 -5.50 -14.31 14.53
CA ARG A 171 -5.27 -13.59 15.79
C ARG A 171 -6.08 -12.30 15.85
N THR A 172 -6.24 -11.63 14.71
CA THR A 172 -7.00 -10.38 14.63
C THR A 172 -8.51 -10.63 14.72
N PHE A 173 -9.01 -11.69 14.10
CA PHE A 173 -10.44 -12.02 14.00
C PHE A 173 -10.73 -13.42 14.57
N PRO A 174 -10.62 -13.60 15.89
CA PRO A 174 -10.70 -14.94 16.54
C PRO A 174 -12.05 -15.61 16.37
N LYS A 175 -13.11 -14.87 16.06
CA LYS A 175 -14.47 -15.42 15.83
C LYS A 175 -14.65 -15.98 14.40
N ALA A 176 -13.78 -15.62 13.45
CA ALA A 176 -13.80 -16.18 12.11
C ALA A 176 -12.83 -17.35 11.99
N THR A 177 -13.10 -18.29 11.12
CA THR A 177 -12.13 -19.32 10.70
C THR A 177 -11.27 -18.75 9.59
N VAL A 178 -9.95 -18.70 9.76
CA VAL A 178 -9.05 -18.23 8.70
C VAL A 178 -8.31 -19.40 8.07
N VAL A 179 -8.40 -19.49 6.75
CA VAL A 179 -7.81 -20.61 5.99
C VAL A 179 -6.92 -20.13 4.85
N PRO A 180 -5.90 -20.91 4.48
CA PRO A 180 -5.04 -20.57 3.34
C PRO A 180 -5.78 -20.70 2.00
N ALA A 181 -5.32 -19.94 1.01
CA ALA A 181 -5.90 -19.85 -0.34
C ALA A 181 -6.09 -21.20 -1.05
N GLN A 182 -5.23 -22.19 -0.74
CA GLN A 182 -5.26 -23.53 -1.34
C GLN A 182 -6.36 -24.43 -0.77
N ARG A 183 -7.01 -24.02 0.33
CA ARG A 183 -8.09 -24.79 0.93
C ARG A 183 -9.41 -24.51 0.22
N ASP A 184 -10.04 -25.54 -0.28
CA ASP A 184 -11.39 -25.45 -0.80
C ASP A 184 -12.39 -25.29 0.34
N VAL A 185 -13.19 -24.23 0.24
CA VAL A 185 -14.24 -23.90 1.22
C VAL A 185 -15.45 -23.40 0.46
N VAL A 186 -16.61 -23.81 0.89
CA VAL A 186 -17.91 -23.33 0.37
C VAL A 186 -18.64 -22.63 1.50
N GLY A 187 -19.34 -21.55 1.16
CA GLY A 187 -20.27 -20.85 2.05
C GLY A 187 -21.61 -20.66 1.36
N ASP A 188 -22.68 -20.53 2.14
CA ASP A 188 -24.02 -20.21 1.61
C ASP A 188 -24.00 -18.83 0.92
N LYS A 189 -23.22 -17.91 1.45
CA LYS A 189 -22.94 -16.62 0.86
C LYS A 189 -21.44 -16.40 0.67
N HIS A 190 -21.11 -15.56 -0.32
CA HIS A 190 -19.74 -15.31 -0.75
C HIS A 190 -19.48 -13.81 -0.90
N ALA A 191 -18.39 -13.33 -0.32
CA ALA A 191 -17.90 -11.94 -0.43
C ALA A 191 -16.48 -11.88 -0.98
N THR A 192 -16.24 -10.96 -1.90
CA THR A 192 -14.92 -10.65 -2.48
C THR A 192 -14.43 -9.26 -2.05
N PHE A 193 -13.26 -8.85 -2.51
CA PHE A 193 -12.75 -7.48 -2.30
C PHE A 193 -13.74 -6.39 -2.74
N GLU A 194 -14.43 -6.61 -3.86
CA GLU A 194 -15.35 -5.65 -4.44
C GLU A 194 -16.63 -5.54 -3.60
N ASP A 195 -17.12 -6.66 -3.05
CA ASP A 195 -18.28 -6.68 -2.16
C ASP A 195 -17.95 -5.99 -0.83
N LEU A 196 -16.78 -6.27 -0.26
CA LEU A 196 -16.30 -5.61 0.96
C LEU A 196 -16.13 -4.10 0.77
N ALA A 197 -15.53 -3.69 -0.36
CA ALA A 197 -15.37 -2.28 -0.69
C ALA A 197 -16.73 -1.59 -0.91
N TRP A 198 -17.70 -2.29 -1.50
CA TRP A 198 -19.06 -1.80 -1.70
C TRP A 198 -19.80 -1.60 -0.37
N VAL A 199 -19.69 -2.55 0.55
CA VAL A 199 -20.42 -2.48 1.83
C VAL A 199 -19.76 -1.51 2.82
N PHE A 200 -18.43 -1.57 2.96
CA PHE A 200 -17.71 -0.85 4.02
C PHE A 200 -16.77 0.25 3.53
N GLY A 201 -16.43 0.26 2.27
CA GLY A 201 -15.36 1.11 1.72
C GLY A 201 -15.84 2.35 0.97
N ARG A 202 -17.13 2.66 0.96
CA ARG A 202 -17.70 3.76 0.17
C ARG A 202 -17.54 5.13 0.81
N ASP A 203 -17.46 5.18 2.12
CA ASP A 203 -17.32 6.38 2.93
C ASP A 203 -15.92 6.45 3.53
N ALA A 204 -15.15 7.45 3.14
CA ALA A 204 -13.77 7.60 3.57
C ALA A 204 -13.64 7.94 5.07
N GLU A 205 -14.57 8.74 5.61
CA GLU A 205 -14.55 9.13 7.03
C GLU A 205 -14.89 7.93 7.90
N LYS A 206 -15.96 7.21 7.54
CA LYS A 206 -16.34 5.97 8.22
C LYS A 206 -15.24 4.91 8.09
N LEU A 207 -14.64 4.78 6.91
CA LEU A 207 -13.51 3.87 6.69
C LEU A 207 -12.32 4.19 7.60
N ALA A 208 -12.05 5.45 7.90
CA ALA A 208 -11.00 5.86 8.83
C ALA A 208 -11.42 5.66 10.29
N ALA A 209 -12.67 5.99 10.65
CA ALA A 209 -13.19 5.90 12.02
C ALA A 209 -13.29 4.44 12.49
N ASP A 210 -13.74 3.53 11.62
CA ASP A 210 -13.92 2.10 11.92
C ASP A 210 -12.59 1.31 11.82
N PHE A 211 -11.45 1.97 11.97
CA PHE A 211 -10.14 1.32 11.84
C PHE A 211 -9.90 0.28 12.95
N VAL A 212 -9.73 -0.97 12.54
CA VAL A 212 -9.30 -2.08 13.41
C VAL A 212 -7.89 -2.49 13.01
N PRO A 213 -6.90 -2.35 13.91
CA PRO A 213 -5.53 -2.74 13.60
C PRO A 213 -5.37 -4.27 13.52
N LEU A 214 -4.54 -4.72 12.59
CA LEU A 214 -4.08 -6.11 12.56
C LEU A 214 -3.19 -6.41 13.77
N ARG A 215 -3.34 -7.59 14.36
CA ARG A 215 -2.64 -8.00 15.58
C ARG A 215 -1.43 -8.87 15.24
N ALA A 216 -0.24 -8.31 15.48
CA ALA A 216 0.98 -9.07 15.49
C ALA A 216 1.05 -10.00 16.72
N ASP A 217 1.94 -11.01 16.68
CA ASP A 217 2.18 -11.89 17.80
C ASP A 217 2.84 -11.13 18.98
N PRO A 218 2.20 -11.05 20.17
CA PRO A 218 2.69 -10.21 21.26
C PRO A 218 4.03 -10.71 21.85
N GLU A 219 4.28 -12.01 21.85
CA GLU A 219 5.53 -12.57 22.38
C GLU A 219 6.70 -12.26 21.44
N LEU A 220 6.46 -12.38 20.13
CA LEU A 220 7.46 -12.00 19.14
C LEU A 220 7.70 -10.48 19.15
N VAL A 221 6.65 -9.66 19.31
CA VAL A 221 6.78 -8.19 19.43
C VAL A 221 7.69 -7.84 20.61
N GLU A 222 7.45 -8.43 21.78
CA GLU A 222 8.25 -8.16 22.96
C GLU A 222 9.70 -8.65 22.77
N THR A 223 9.90 -9.79 22.13
CA THR A 223 11.23 -10.33 21.78
C THR A 223 12.02 -9.36 20.90
N PHE A 224 11.40 -8.83 19.83
CA PHE A 224 12.06 -7.86 18.96
C PHE A 224 12.30 -6.53 19.68
N ARG A 225 11.32 -6.06 20.46
CA ARG A 225 11.47 -4.82 21.24
C ARG A 225 12.62 -4.89 22.21
N LYS A 226 12.73 -5.93 23.01
CA LYS A 226 13.87 -6.15 23.93
C LYS A 226 15.19 -6.21 23.18
N ARG A 227 15.25 -6.97 22.10
CA ARG A 227 16.46 -7.09 21.26
C ARG A 227 16.93 -5.74 20.74
N TYR A 228 16.03 -4.92 20.16
CA TYR A 228 16.44 -3.66 19.59
C TYR A 228 16.72 -2.59 20.65
N ARG A 229 15.96 -2.58 21.74
CA ARG A 229 16.18 -1.68 22.87
C ARG A 229 17.49 -1.95 23.61
N SER A 230 17.98 -3.19 23.64
CA SER A 230 19.30 -3.48 24.21
C SER A 230 20.46 -2.87 23.40
N MET A 231 20.21 -2.40 22.18
CA MET A 231 21.22 -1.80 21.30
C MET A 231 21.19 -0.26 21.31
N THR A 232 20.16 0.36 21.90
CA THR A 232 19.99 1.82 21.82
C THR A 232 18.87 2.36 22.69
N ASP A 233 19.06 3.58 23.19
CA ASP A 233 18.03 4.40 23.84
C ASP A 233 17.28 5.30 22.84
N LEU A 234 17.77 5.40 21.60
CA LEU A 234 17.13 6.20 20.56
C LEU A 234 15.80 5.57 20.13
N PRO A 235 14.85 6.36 19.60
CA PRO A 235 13.65 5.82 18.97
C PRO A 235 13.96 4.79 17.88
N LEU A 236 13.17 3.74 17.83
CA LEU A 236 13.29 2.66 16.85
C LEU A 236 12.41 2.95 15.64
N VAL A 237 13.01 3.18 14.49
CA VAL A 237 12.30 3.55 13.26
C VAL A 237 12.51 2.51 12.17
N GLY A 238 11.43 1.92 11.67
CA GLY A 238 11.49 1.04 10.52
C GLY A 238 11.80 1.78 9.23
N LEU A 239 12.63 1.22 8.37
CA LEU A 239 13.00 1.81 7.10
C LEU A 239 12.87 0.81 5.95
N SER A 240 12.06 1.15 4.93
CA SER A 240 12.00 0.39 3.68
C SER A 240 12.13 1.33 2.49
N TRP A 241 13.21 1.19 1.75
CA TRP A 241 13.69 2.18 0.77
C TRP A 241 13.48 1.80 -0.69
N GLY A 242 13.07 0.56 -0.98
CA GLY A 242 13.02 0.07 -2.35
C GLY A 242 11.81 -0.80 -2.67
N SER A 243 11.61 -1.05 -3.96
CA SER A 243 10.57 -1.92 -4.50
C SER A 243 11.13 -2.78 -5.63
N LYS A 244 10.59 -4.00 -5.81
CA LYS A 244 10.85 -4.82 -7.01
C LYS A 244 10.23 -4.22 -8.28
N SER A 245 9.29 -3.30 -8.15
CA SER A 245 8.71 -2.63 -9.31
C SER A 245 9.68 -1.61 -9.88
N HIS A 246 10.15 -1.86 -11.10
CA HIS A 246 11.02 -0.93 -11.83
C HIS A 246 10.33 0.35 -12.30
N THR A 247 9.00 0.45 -12.11
CA THR A 247 8.24 1.65 -12.45
C THR A 247 8.21 2.68 -11.35
N LYS A 248 8.61 2.33 -10.13
CA LYS A 248 8.64 3.26 -8.99
C LYS A 248 9.88 4.12 -9.04
N ASP A 249 9.65 5.41 -8.84
CA ASP A 249 10.70 6.40 -8.60
C ASP A 249 10.93 6.47 -7.09
N VAL A 250 12.15 6.24 -6.64
CA VAL A 250 12.51 6.16 -5.22
C VAL A 250 13.78 6.97 -4.95
N PRO A 251 14.00 7.46 -3.72
CA PRO A 251 15.25 8.12 -3.34
C PRO A 251 16.45 7.23 -3.63
N ASP A 252 17.55 7.81 -4.01
CA ASP A 252 18.81 7.09 -4.17
C ASP A 252 19.50 6.78 -2.82
N PHE A 253 20.55 5.96 -2.85
CA PHE A 253 21.24 5.59 -1.62
C PHE A 253 21.94 6.75 -0.90
N PRO A 254 22.59 7.70 -1.57
CA PRO A 254 23.11 8.91 -0.93
C PRO A 254 22.04 9.73 -0.20
N GLU A 255 20.84 9.89 -0.79
CA GLU A 255 19.73 10.61 -0.18
C GLU A 255 19.22 9.89 1.08
N TRP A 256 19.05 8.56 1.02
CA TRP A 256 18.72 7.77 2.21
C TRP A 256 19.80 7.79 3.29
N ALA A 257 21.07 7.70 2.91
CA ALA A 257 22.20 7.76 3.86
C ALA A 257 22.23 9.09 4.60
N ARG A 258 22.00 10.20 3.88
CA ARG A 258 21.86 11.55 4.46
C ARG A 258 20.67 11.60 5.43
N PHE A 259 19.52 11.09 5.05
CA PHE A 259 18.33 11.04 5.90
C PHE A 259 18.59 10.27 7.21
N ILE A 260 19.23 9.10 7.12
CA ILE A 260 19.62 8.30 8.30
C ILE A 260 20.58 9.07 9.19
N ALA A 261 21.59 9.73 8.61
CA ALA A 261 22.60 10.49 9.36
C ALA A 261 22.01 11.69 10.13
N GLN A 262 21.03 12.36 9.52
CA GLN A 262 20.41 13.58 10.08
C GLN A 262 19.28 13.29 11.07
N THR A 263 18.73 12.07 11.09
CA THR A 263 17.58 11.74 11.94
C THR A 263 18.07 11.13 13.27
N PRO A 264 17.69 11.67 14.45
CA PRO A 264 18.08 11.14 15.75
C PRO A 264 17.27 9.89 16.13
N ALA A 265 17.46 8.80 15.38
CA ALA A 265 16.79 7.53 15.55
C ALA A 265 17.73 6.36 15.28
N LYS A 266 17.37 5.18 15.78
CA LYS A 266 17.93 3.89 15.38
C LYS A 266 17.01 3.25 14.35
N PHE A 267 17.52 3.07 13.15
CA PHE A 267 16.75 2.49 12.07
C PHE A 267 16.81 0.96 12.07
N VAL A 268 15.69 0.31 11.77
CA VAL A 268 15.58 -1.14 11.56
C VAL A 268 15.17 -1.37 10.12
N SER A 269 15.95 -2.14 9.39
CA SER A 269 15.66 -2.47 8.00
C SER A 269 14.40 -3.31 7.88
N LEU A 270 13.41 -2.79 7.18
CA LEU A 270 12.20 -3.49 6.76
C LEU A 270 12.23 -3.82 5.26
N GLN A 271 13.40 -3.77 4.65
CA GLN A 271 13.56 -4.00 3.22
C GLN A 271 13.65 -5.49 2.92
N TYR A 272 12.92 -5.94 1.92
CA TYR A 272 12.88 -7.32 1.45
C TYR A 272 13.85 -7.62 0.31
N GLY A 273 14.17 -8.90 0.13
CA GLY A 273 15.01 -9.41 -0.96
C GLY A 273 16.50 -9.33 -0.66
N GLN A 274 17.34 -9.22 -1.68
CA GLN A 274 18.80 -9.18 -1.54
C GLN A 274 19.25 -7.80 -1.02
N VAL A 275 19.18 -7.59 0.29
CA VAL A 275 19.43 -6.28 0.92
C VAL A 275 20.91 -6.01 1.23
N LYS A 276 21.78 -7.02 1.30
CA LYS A 276 23.19 -6.86 1.71
C LYS A 276 23.99 -5.83 0.91
N PRO A 277 23.88 -5.76 -0.45
CA PRO A 277 24.58 -4.72 -1.22
C PRO A 277 24.04 -3.31 -0.93
N ALA A 278 22.72 -3.17 -0.75
CA ALA A 278 22.08 -1.90 -0.40
C ALA A 278 22.46 -1.43 1.00
N LEU A 279 22.50 -2.34 1.98
CA LEU A 279 22.92 -2.04 3.34
C LEU A 279 24.34 -1.47 3.39
N ARG A 280 25.28 -2.02 2.63
CA ARG A 280 26.65 -1.50 2.56
C ARG A 280 26.67 -0.04 2.08
N ARG A 281 25.83 0.32 1.10
CA ARG A 281 25.72 1.69 0.59
C ARG A 281 25.04 2.64 1.58
N LEU A 282 24.00 2.18 2.26
CA LEU A 282 23.28 2.98 3.26
C LEU A 282 24.10 3.20 4.52
N ARG A 283 24.93 2.23 4.89
CA ARG A 283 25.77 2.30 6.07
C ARG A 283 26.85 3.34 5.94
N ASN A 284 27.47 3.56 4.83
CA ASN A 284 28.48 4.58 4.52
C ASN A 284 28.70 5.64 5.63
N GLY A 285 29.29 5.26 6.78
CA GLY A 285 29.41 6.06 7.98
C GLY A 285 28.21 6.02 8.96
N ASN A 286 27.12 5.28 8.63
CA ASN A 286 25.92 5.14 9.44
C ASN A 286 25.76 3.74 10.05
N ASP A 287 26.83 2.94 10.12
CA ASP A 287 26.77 1.55 10.60
C ASP A 287 26.10 1.40 11.97
N ALA A 288 26.41 2.33 12.87
CA ALA A 288 25.84 2.34 14.21
C ALA A 288 24.34 2.70 14.25
N ARG A 289 23.79 3.24 13.15
CA ARG A 289 22.38 3.72 13.11
C ARG A 289 21.42 2.79 12.42
N LEU A 290 21.90 1.81 11.64
CA LEU A 290 21.05 0.92 10.85
C LEU A 290 21.24 -0.54 11.28
N ILE A 291 20.19 -1.10 11.88
CA ILE A 291 20.08 -2.54 12.22
C ILE A 291 19.55 -3.30 11.01
N PHE A 292 20.16 -4.42 10.71
CA PHE A 292 19.62 -5.46 9.85
C PHE A 292 19.47 -6.74 10.69
N ASP A 293 18.24 -7.21 10.80
CA ASP A 293 17.92 -8.46 11.51
C ASP A 293 17.66 -9.56 10.48
N ASP A 294 18.62 -10.45 10.31
CA ASP A 294 18.58 -11.56 9.36
C ASP A 294 17.67 -12.71 9.82
N SER A 295 17.17 -12.67 11.06
CA SER A 295 16.17 -13.61 11.55
C SER A 295 14.78 -13.39 10.97
N VAL A 296 14.55 -12.29 10.20
CA VAL A 296 13.26 -11.95 9.60
C VAL A 296 13.35 -11.98 8.08
N ASP A 297 12.69 -12.95 7.46
CA ASP A 297 12.45 -12.98 6.01
C ASP A 297 10.95 -12.75 5.73
N GLN A 298 10.58 -11.52 5.41
CA GLN A 298 9.21 -11.14 5.11
C GLN A 298 8.64 -11.77 3.83
N MET A 299 9.47 -12.37 2.99
CA MET A 299 9.00 -13.12 1.82
C MET A 299 8.47 -14.51 2.21
N VAL A 300 8.88 -15.01 3.37
CA VAL A 300 8.54 -16.34 3.88
C VAL A 300 7.61 -16.23 5.09
N ASP A 301 7.98 -15.42 6.09
CA ASP A 301 7.29 -15.32 7.37
C ASP A 301 6.76 -13.90 7.63
N MET A 302 5.50 -13.67 7.22
CA MET A 302 4.83 -12.40 7.43
C MET A 302 4.42 -12.18 8.89
N ASP A 303 4.26 -13.23 9.69
CA ASP A 303 3.90 -13.10 11.10
C ASP A 303 5.08 -12.55 11.91
N ARG A 304 6.26 -13.10 11.68
CA ARG A 304 7.51 -12.59 12.23
C ARG A 304 7.79 -11.14 11.77
N PHE A 305 7.53 -10.86 10.50
CA PHE A 305 7.68 -9.50 9.96
C PHE A 305 6.67 -8.53 10.58
N ALA A 306 5.42 -8.94 10.79
CA ALA A 306 4.42 -8.13 11.48
C ALA A 306 4.83 -7.81 12.92
N ALA A 307 5.39 -8.78 13.64
CA ALA A 307 5.92 -8.58 14.99
C ALA A 307 7.12 -7.62 15.01
N GLN A 308 8.04 -7.75 14.05
CA GLN A 308 9.14 -6.82 13.89
C GLN A 308 8.64 -5.39 13.70
N VAL A 309 7.67 -5.19 12.79
CA VAL A 309 7.08 -3.86 12.52
C VAL A 309 6.37 -3.31 13.76
N ALA A 310 5.59 -4.14 14.47
CA ALA A 310 4.86 -3.73 15.67
C ALA A 310 5.78 -3.41 16.87
N ALA A 311 7.02 -3.86 16.85
CA ALA A 311 8.02 -3.57 17.89
C ALA A 311 8.63 -2.17 17.77
N LEU A 312 8.36 -1.44 16.67
CA LEU A 312 8.96 -0.14 16.35
C LEU A 312 8.08 1.03 16.81
N ASP A 313 8.72 2.16 17.06
CA ASP A 313 8.03 3.40 17.47
C ASP A 313 7.37 4.10 16.26
N ALA A 314 8.04 4.04 15.09
CA ALA A 314 7.52 4.61 13.84
C ALA A 314 8.10 3.88 12.62
N VAL A 315 7.53 4.14 11.44
CA VAL A 315 8.03 3.62 10.17
C VAL A 315 8.14 4.74 9.13
N VAL A 316 9.24 4.77 8.37
CA VAL A 316 9.40 5.57 7.15
C VAL A 316 9.60 4.62 5.98
N THR A 317 8.76 4.72 4.96
CA THR A 317 8.80 3.77 3.86
C THR A 317 8.24 4.35 2.56
N ILE A 318 8.75 3.89 1.44
CA ILE A 318 8.07 4.09 0.15
C ILE A 318 6.81 3.22 0.08
N SER A 319 5.96 3.45 -0.93
CA SER A 319 4.78 2.60 -1.18
C SER A 319 5.21 1.17 -1.56
N ASN A 320 5.10 0.23 -0.63
CA ASN A 320 5.37 -1.20 -0.82
C ASN A 320 4.60 -2.02 0.26
N THR A 321 4.85 -3.31 0.36
CA THR A 321 4.18 -4.19 1.34
C THR A 321 4.42 -3.75 2.78
N ALA A 322 5.63 -3.24 3.11
CA ALA A 322 5.93 -2.74 4.46
C ALA A 322 5.06 -1.53 4.83
N ALA A 323 4.77 -0.63 3.87
CA ALA A 323 3.86 0.49 4.07
C ALA A 323 2.44 0.03 4.43
N HIS A 324 1.92 -0.95 3.69
CA HIS A 324 0.59 -1.50 3.95
C HIS A 324 0.52 -2.23 5.29
N LEU A 325 1.54 -3.00 5.64
CA LEU A 325 1.58 -3.73 6.90
C LEU A 325 1.72 -2.78 8.10
N ALA A 326 2.64 -1.83 8.05
CA ALA A 326 2.82 -0.83 9.11
C ALA A 326 1.53 -0.02 9.35
N GLY A 327 0.90 0.42 8.24
CA GLY A 327 -0.37 1.11 8.30
C GLY A 327 -1.50 0.25 8.86
N ALA A 328 -1.60 -1.01 8.45
CA ALA A 328 -2.64 -1.94 8.90
C ALA A 328 -2.48 -2.36 10.38
N ILE A 329 -1.27 -2.49 10.88
CA ILE A 329 -0.99 -2.72 12.32
C ILE A 329 -1.27 -1.44 13.13
N GLY A 330 -1.21 -0.28 12.50
CA GLY A 330 -1.42 1.02 13.15
C GLY A 330 -0.16 1.59 13.80
N VAL A 331 1.02 1.22 13.32
CA VAL A 331 2.27 1.88 13.71
C VAL A 331 2.31 3.27 13.07
N PRO A 332 2.63 4.35 13.82
CA PRO A 332 2.80 5.67 13.27
C PRO A 332 3.78 5.65 12.08
N SER A 333 3.37 6.16 10.92
CA SER A 333 4.15 5.94 9.71
C SER A 333 4.19 7.17 8.81
N VAL A 334 5.32 7.36 8.13
CA VAL A 334 5.50 8.32 7.04
C VAL A 334 5.64 7.54 5.73
N PHE A 335 4.68 7.71 4.83
CA PHE A 335 4.63 7.05 3.54
C PHE A 335 5.10 8.00 2.43
N LEU A 336 6.18 7.63 1.75
CA LEU A 336 6.76 8.40 0.65
C LEU A 336 6.18 7.88 -0.67
N ILE A 337 5.46 8.73 -1.38
CA ILE A 337 4.73 8.36 -2.58
C ILE A 337 5.31 9.10 -3.79
N ASP A 338 5.75 8.34 -4.77
CA ASP A 338 6.22 8.85 -6.05
C ASP A 338 5.07 9.38 -6.94
N ASP A 339 5.44 9.98 -8.06
CA ASP A 339 4.48 10.57 -8.99
C ASP A 339 3.78 9.52 -9.88
N ASN A 340 4.11 8.23 -9.72
CA ASN A 340 3.47 7.17 -10.49
C ASN A 340 2.09 6.83 -9.96
N PHE A 341 1.28 6.20 -10.83
CA PHE A 341 -0.08 5.84 -10.49
C PHE A 341 -0.14 4.72 -9.45
N GLN A 342 -0.64 5.03 -8.25
CA GLN A 342 -0.80 4.07 -7.14
C GLN A 342 -2.16 4.27 -6.47
N THR A 343 -2.95 3.21 -6.37
CA THR A 343 -4.36 3.27 -5.96
C THR A 343 -4.60 3.47 -4.48
N ALA A 344 -3.65 3.08 -3.62
CA ALA A 344 -3.84 3.13 -2.16
C ALA A 344 -3.71 4.55 -1.56
N TRP A 345 -3.21 5.51 -2.34
CA TRP A 345 -2.82 6.81 -1.83
C TRP A 345 -3.59 7.93 -2.55
N PRO A 346 -4.43 8.71 -1.85
CA PRO A 346 -5.15 9.83 -2.43
C PRO A 346 -4.21 10.85 -3.07
N VAL A 347 -4.64 11.53 -4.12
CA VAL A 347 -3.81 12.53 -4.84
C VAL A 347 -3.68 13.85 -4.10
N THR A 348 -4.50 14.10 -3.11
CA THR A 348 -4.51 15.32 -2.28
C THR A 348 -4.50 15.00 -0.79
N GLY A 349 -4.21 15.98 0.04
CA GLY A 349 -4.12 15.83 1.49
C GLY A 349 -2.91 14.99 1.93
N ASP A 350 -2.61 14.93 3.20
CA ASP A 350 -1.50 14.18 3.79
C ASP A 350 -1.96 12.94 4.58
N ARG A 351 -3.21 12.51 4.38
CA ARG A 351 -3.82 11.36 5.06
C ARG A 351 -4.40 10.35 4.07
N THR A 352 -4.58 9.14 4.53
CA THR A 352 -5.32 8.10 3.82
C THR A 352 -6.34 7.46 4.78
N PRO A 353 -7.58 7.22 4.35
CA PRO A 353 -8.58 6.59 5.22
C PRO A 353 -8.25 5.13 5.54
N TRP A 354 -7.34 4.54 4.76
CA TRP A 354 -6.89 3.18 5.00
C TRP A 354 -6.02 3.04 6.26
N TYR A 355 -5.23 4.08 6.60
CA TYR A 355 -4.22 4.03 7.67
C TYR A 355 -4.23 5.35 8.46
N PRO A 356 -5.11 5.50 9.46
CA PRO A 356 -5.33 6.79 10.16
C PRO A 356 -4.09 7.35 10.85
N LYS A 357 -3.16 6.48 11.28
CA LYS A 357 -1.89 6.90 11.90
C LYS A 357 -0.77 7.19 10.89
N GLY A 358 -1.08 7.11 9.59
CA GLY A 358 -0.12 7.35 8.52
C GLY A 358 -0.14 8.79 8.02
N ILE A 359 1.04 9.34 7.72
CA ILE A 359 1.23 10.60 7.02
C ILE A 359 1.73 10.29 5.61
N VAL A 360 1.08 10.84 4.61
CA VAL A 360 1.42 10.65 3.20
C VAL A 360 2.18 11.87 2.70
N ILE A 361 3.41 11.69 2.28
CA ILE A 361 4.23 12.72 1.63
C ILE A 361 4.42 12.33 0.17
N ARG A 362 3.92 13.17 -0.75
CA ARG A 362 4.05 12.93 -2.19
C ARG A 362 5.25 13.66 -2.73
N LYS A 363 5.91 13.03 -3.69
CA LYS A 363 7.06 13.63 -4.39
C LYS A 363 6.67 14.92 -5.11
N GLU A 364 5.57 14.90 -5.83
CA GLU A 364 5.00 16.06 -6.53
C GLU A 364 6.02 16.79 -7.42
N GLY A 365 6.85 16.02 -8.14
CA GLY A 365 7.93 16.52 -8.99
C GLY A 365 9.11 17.14 -8.25
N ARG A 366 9.07 17.22 -6.92
CA ARG A 366 10.18 17.72 -6.11
C ARG A 366 11.38 16.76 -6.14
N PRO A 367 12.60 17.23 -5.93
CA PRO A 367 13.74 16.37 -5.60
C PRO A 367 13.45 15.51 -4.37
N TRP A 368 13.92 14.27 -4.36
CA TRP A 368 13.76 13.37 -3.22
C TRP A 368 14.40 13.91 -1.94
N SER A 369 15.49 14.70 -2.07
CA SER A 369 16.12 15.39 -0.94
C SER A 369 15.13 16.24 -0.14
N LEU A 370 14.30 17.06 -0.81
CA LEU A 370 13.29 17.89 -0.15
C LEU A 370 12.15 17.07 0.46
N VAL A 371 11.77 15.96 -0.19
CA VAL A 371 10.75 15.03 0.31
C VAL A 371 11.24 14.33 1.60
N LEU A 372 12.51 13.93 1.63
CA LEU A 372 13.13 13.32 2.81
C LEU A 372 13.32 14.32 3.94
N ASP A 373 13.65 15.60 3.64
CA ASP A 373 13.72 16.65 4.66
C ASP A 373 12.33 16.88 5.30
N GLU A 374 11.26 16.86 4.52
CA GLU A 374 9.89 16.90 5.03
C GLU A 374 9.57 15.66 5.88
N ALA A 375 9.96 14.48 5.39
CA ALA A 375 9.77 13.22 6.12
C ALA A 375 10.47 13.25 7.49
N GLY A 376 11.68 13.82 7.57
CA GLY A 376 12.42 14.00 8.81
C GLY A 376 11.68 14.89 9.81
N ARG A 377 11.14 16.02 9.35
CA ARG A 377 10.33 16.91 10.20
C ARG A 377 9.06 16.24 10.72
N ARG A 378 8.32 15.52 9.84
CA ARG A 378 7.10 14.80 10.22
C ARG A 378 7.41 13.66 11.18
N LEU A 379 8.48 12.91 10.93
CA LEU A 379 8.94 11.85 11.83
C LEU A 379 9.31 12.41 13.22
N SER A 380 10.06 13.50 13.28
CA SER A 380 10.41 14.14 14.56
C SER A 380 9.16 14.53 15.35
N SER A 381 8.17 15.12 14.71
CA SER A 381 6.87 15.43 15.35
C SER A 381 6.18 14.18 15.91
N ILE A 382 6.15 13.07 15.16
CA ILE A 382 5.61 11.79 15.63
C ILE A 382 6.36 11.31 16.88
N LEU A 383 7.68 11.30 16.83
CA LEU A 383 8.53 10.79 17.92
C LEU A 383 8.42 11.65 19.18
N THR A 384 8.33 12.98 19.06
CA THR A 384 8.07 13.88 20.20
C THR A 384 6.73 13.58 20.86
N THR A 385 5.66 13.47 20.06
CA THR A 385 4.32 13.14 20.59
C THR A 385 4.31 11.79 21.33
N LEU A 386 5.08 10.81 20.85
CA LEU A 386 5.20 9.51 21.52
C LEU A 386 6.01 9.57 22.82
N SER A 387 7.02 10.45 22.91
CA SER A 387 7.81 10.65 24.13
C SER A 387 7.01 11.36 25.23
N ASP A 388 6.13 12.28 24.85
CA ASP A 388 5.31 13.08 25.76
C ASP A 388 4.05 12.33 26.23
N ALA A 389 3.68 11.26 25.55
CA ALA A 389 2.58 10.42 25.99
C ALA A 389 2.95 9.69 27.30
N PRO A 390 2.09 9.75 28.35
CA PRO A 390 2.36 9.04 29.59
C PRO A 390 2.58 7.56 29.27
N ARG A 391 3.78 7.06 29.57
CA ARG A 391 4.07 5.62 29.45
C ARG A 391 3.15 4.92 30.46
N GLY A 392 2.03 4.39 29.96
CA GLY A 392 1.14 3.56 30.76
C GLY A 392 1.97 2.46 31.44
N ARG A 393 1.93 2.48 32.75
CA ARG A 393 2.55 1.47 33.63
C ARG A 393 1.88 0.12 33.45
#